data_d4f5610cc4c461b60c3db0bbf0ef9f95
#
_entry.id   d4f5610cc4c461b60c3db0bbf0ef9f95
#
_cell.length_a   1.000
_cell.length_b   1.000
_cell.length_c   1.000
_cell.angle_alpha   90.00
_cell.angle_beta   90.00
_cell.angle_gamma   90.00
#
_symmetry.space_group_name_H-M   'P 1'
#
loop_
_entity.id
_entity.type
_entity.pdbx_description
1 polymer ?
#
loop_
_entity_poly.entity_id
_entity_poly.type
_entity_poly.pdbx_seq_one_letter_code
_entity_poly.pdbx_strand_id
1 'polypeptide(L)'
;MTIEQENRRKRIKEAQNFLEFQYQSLHLGNWKDKYSYLWIKNDDKKCTLAFNMSLPAQLQAMAITAVQKSDEGYDVFYGVCLTDNPMPEKCRAKQHDIALQSSIWIDIDVQGGLHSGKNYPESIATAISFLPFQPSVIVNSGYGIHAYYCFSKTLVIGEHNRAEAELRNKKLISIVRHNAGVYGTAVDSVQDLSRIMRMPGTFNYKLGFDNQPLCRVIQSRQTFYNIDELDNLIENSIKNIPVETECHSKNLKLPSTKHIRLNPNIFDCDNIAGRMLLVKN
;
A
#
# COMPACT_ATOMS: atom_id res chain seq x y z
N MET A 1 -27.35 12.67 13.35
CA MET A 1 -26.00 12.09 13.19
C MET A 1 -24.99 13.14 13.62
N THR A 2 -24.09 12.81 14.54
CA THR A 2 -23.05 13.74 14.99
C THR A 2 -21.95 13.87 13.93
N ILE A 3 -21.15 14.95 14.00
CA ILE A 3 -19.96 15.15 13.14
C ILE A 3 -19.00 13.97 13.27
N GLU A 4 -18.82 13.43 14.46
CA GLU A 4 -17.96 12.29 14.72
C GLU A 4 -18.47 11.02 14.04
N GLN A 5 -19.77 10.74 14.10
CA GLN A 5 -20.39 9.62 13.40
C GLN A 5 -20.24 9.74 11.88
N GLU A 6 -20.36 10.95 11.34
CA GLU A 6 -20.16 11.19 9.91
C GLU A 6 -18.70 10.98 9.49
N ASN A 7 -17.74 11.50 10.25
CA ASN A 7 -16.31 11.29 10.01
C ASN A 7 -15.94 9.80 10.08
N ARG A 8 -16.48 9.07 11.06
CA ARG A 8 -16.28 7.62 11.16
C ARG A 8 -16.84 6.88 9.94
N ARG A 9 -18.03 7.26 9.50
CA ARG A 9 -18.64 6.68 8.28
C ARG A 9 -17.78 6.92 7.03
N LYS A 10 -17.23 8.13 6.86
CA LYS A 10 -16.31 8.47 5.77
C LYS A 10 -15.05 7.60 5.79
N ARG A 11 -14.45 7.39 6.95
CA ARG A 11 -13.28 6.51 7.13
C ARG A 11 -13.59 5.05 6.79
N ILE A 12 -14.72 4.53 7.24
CA ILE A 12 -15.17 3.16 6.89
C ILE A 12 -15.34 3.03 5.37
N LYS A 13 -15.96 4.02 4.73
CA LYS A 13 -16.15 4.00 3.27
C LYS A 13 -14.83 4.08 2.51
N GLU A 14 -13.88 4.88 2.98
CA GLU A 14 -12.53 4.94 2.42
C GLU A 14 -11.81 3.59 2.51
N ALA A 15 -11.84 2.96 3.69
CA ALA A 15 -11.28 1.64 3.94
C ALA A 15 -11.91 0.57 3.04
N GLN A 16 -13.23 0.57 2.93
CA GLN A 16 -13.98 -0.35 2.08
C GLN A 16 -13.62 -0.17 0.59
N ASN A 17 -13.66 1.07 0.08
CA ASN A 17 -13.33 1.39 -1.31
C ASN A 17 -11.89 0.96 -1.64
N PHE A 18 -10.96 1.17 -0.72
CA PHE A 18 -9.58 0.73 -0.88
C PHE A 18 -9.47 -0.80 -1.00
N LEU A 19 -10.13 -1.54 -0.12
CA LEU A 19 -10.13 -3.01 -0.17
C LEU A 19 -10.79 -3.55 -1.43
N GLU A 20 -11.93 -2.97 -1.83
CA GLU A 20 -12.62 -3.32 -3.08
C GLU A 20 -11.71 -3.09 -4.30
N PHE A 21 -10.96 -1.99 -4.31
CA PHE A 21 -9.99 -1.70 -5.36
C PHE A 21 -8.80 -2.65 -5.32
N GLN A 22 -8.18 -2.85 -4.16
CA GLN A 22 -7.02 -3.71 -3.96
C GLN A 22 -7.29 -5.16 -4.39
N TYR A 23 -8.51 -5.63 -4.15
CA TYR A 23 -8.92 -7.00 -4.42
C TYR A 23 -9.88 -7.13 -5.62
N GLN A 24 -9.98 -6.09 -6.47
CA GLN A 24 -10.90 -6.10 -7.62
C GLN A 24 -10.66 -7.30 -8.55
N SER A 25 -9.41 -7.68 -8.79
CA SER A 25 -9.07 -8.81 -9.65
C SER A 25 -9.51 -10.18 -9.08
N LEU A 26 -9.83 -10.26 -7.78
CA LEU A 26 -10.40 -11.47 -7.17
C LEU A 26 -11.82 -11.75 -7.66
N HIS A 27 -12.61 -10.70 -7.96
CA HIS A 27 -13.98 -10.87 -8.44
C HIS A 27 -14.06 -11.50 -9.85
N LEU A 28 -12.94 -11.50 -10.58
CA LEU A 28 -12.83 -12.11 -11.90
C LEU A 28 -12.51 -13.61 -11.84
N GLY A 29 -12.24 -14.16 -10.66
CA GLY A 29 -11.90 -15.56 -10.43
C GLY A 29 -12.83 -16.21 -9.40
N ASN A 30 -12.95 -17.55 -9.45
CA ASN A 30 -13.70 -18.32 -8.45
C ASN A 30 -12.77 -18.69 -7.28
N TRP A 31 -12.45 -17.69 -6.44
CA TRP A 31 -11.52 -17.86 -5.31
C TRP A 31 -12.29 -18.20 -4.03
N LYS A 32 -12.66 -19.48 -3.88
CA LYS A 32 -13.26 -19.97 -2.62
C LYS A 32 -12.17 -20.11 -1.55
N ASP A 33 -12.56 -19.83 -0.31
CA ASP A 33 -11.76 -20.08 0.89
C ASP A 33 -10.36 -19.43 0.85
N LYS A 34 -10.32 -18.15 0.47
CA LYS A 34 -9.13 -17.30 0.58
C LYS A 34 -9.35 -16.23 1.63
N TYR A 35 -8.31 -15.96 2.40
CA TYR A 35 -8.41 -15.09 3.57
C TYR A 35 -7.46 -13.91 3.47
N SER A 36 -7.96 -12.71 3.76
CA SER A 36 -7.15 -11.59 4.22
C SER A 36 -7.24 -11.49 5.74
N TYR A 37 -6.41 -10.68 6.35
CA TYR A 37 -6.45 -10.48 7.79
C TYR A 37 -6.07 -9.05 8.17
N LEU A 38 -6.61 -8.60 9.31
CA LEU A 38 -6.13 -7.43 10.03
C LEU A 38 -5.12 -7.89 11.07
N TRP A 39 -3.98 -7.21 11.11
CA TRP A 39 -3.04 -7.26 12.21
C TRP A 39 -3.19 -6.00 13.04
N ILE A 40 -3.62 -6.17 14.27
CA ILE A 40 -4.00 -5.12 15.19
C ILE A 40 -3.04 -5.15 16.36
N LYS A 41 -2.44 -4.01 16.68
CA LYS A 41 -1.50 -3.92 17.81
C LYS A 41 -1.55 -2.58 18.51
N ASN A 42 -1.25 -2.59 19.79
CA ASN A 42 -0.77 -1.47 20.58
C ASN A 42 0.43 -1.93 21.42
N ASP A 43 0.87 -1.16 22.39
CA ASP A 43 2.03 -1.49 23.22
C ASP A 43 1.84 -2.81 23.99
N ASP A 44 0.61 -3.10 24.45
CA ASP A 44 0.31 -4.23 25.31
C ASP A 44 -0.22 -5.46 24.56
N LYS A 45 -0.91 -5.27 23.46
CA LYS A 45 -1.71 -6.32 22.82
C LYS A 45 -1.44 -6.43 21.33
N LYS A 46 -1.49 -7.67 20.83
CA LYS A 46 -1.46 -8.02 19.41
C LYS A 46 -2.58 -9.00 19.14
N CYS A 47 -3.28 -8.80 18.03
CA CYS A 47 -4.40 -9.66 17.61
C CYS A 47 -4.43 -9.78 16.09
N THR A 48 -4.87 -10.94 15.61
CA THR A 48 -5.13 -11.19 14.19
C THR A 48 -6.60 -11.52 14.02
N LEU A 49 -7.25 -10.87 13.06
CA LEU A 49 -8.64 -11.13 12.68
C LEU A 49 -8.66 -11.49 11.20
N ALA A 50 -9.06 -12.72 10.88
CA ALA A 50 -9.14 -13.22 9.51
C ALA A 50 -10.53 -12.99 8.91
N PHE A 51 -10.57 -12.69 7.60
CA PHE A 51 -11.78 -12.42 6.83
C PHE A 51 -11.76 -13.28 5.56
N ASN A 52 -12.84 -14.02 5.30
CA ASN A 52 -12.99 -14.83 4.10
C ASN A 52 -13.35 -13.94 2.91
N MET A 53 -12.47 -13.81 1.94
CA MET A 53 -12.63 -12.92 0.79
C MET A 53 -13.59 -13.43 -0.29
N SER A 54 -14.09 -14.66 -0.19
CA SER A 54 -15.15 -15.18 -1.07
C SER A 54 -16.52 -14.52 -0.82
N LEU A 55 -16.68 -13.84 0.30
CA LEU A 55 -17.95 -13.24 0.71
C LEU A 55 -17.87 -11.71 0.60
N PRO A 56 -18.63 -11.04 -0.29
CA PRO A 56 -18.56 -9.58 -0.46
C PRO A 56 -18.78 -8.79 0.84
N ALA A 57 -19.66 -9.29 1.72
CA ALA A 57 -19.89 -8.68 3.03
C ALA A 57 -18.66 -8.64 3.95
N GLN A 58 -17.66 -9.49 3.70
CA GLN A 58 -16.44 -9.55 4.51
C GLN A 58 -15.50 -8.38 4.26
N LEU A 59 -15.48 -7.80 3.06
CA LEU A 59 -14.72 -6.56 2.80
C LEU A 59 -15.27 -5.40 3.63
N GLN A 60 -16.60 -5.28 3.68
CA GLN A 60 -17.26 -4.28 4.51
C GLN A 60 -17.02 -4.54 6.01
N ALA A 61 -17.15 -5.79 6.46
CA ALA A 61 -16.88 -6.17 7.85
C ALA A 61 -15.44 -5.86 8.24
N MET A 62 -14.48 -6.15 7.35
CA MET A 62 -13.06 -5.85 7.56
C MET A 62 -12.82 -4.34 7.69
N ALA A 63 -13.43 -3.51 6.84
CA ALA A 63 -13.34 -2.06 6.89
C ALA A 63 -13.94 -1.47 8.18
N ILE A 64 -15.13 -1.93 8.58
CA ILE A 64 -15.79 -1.53 9.84
C ILE A 64 -14.90 -1.88 11.04
N THR A 65 -14.41 -3.11 11.09
CA THR A 65 -13.55 -3.61 12.18
C THR A 65 -12.24 -2.81 12.26
N ALA A 66 -11.62 -2.51 11.10
CA ALA A 66 -10.38 -1.75 11.06
C ALA A 66 -10.55 -0.35 11.67
N VAL A 67 -11.61 0.37 11.28
CA VAL A 67 -11.89 1.71 11.80
C VAL A 67 -12.27 1.65 13.28
N GLN A 68 -13.08 0.67 13.68
CA GLN A 68 -13.44 0.48 15.09
C GLN A 68 -12.20 0.24 15.95
N LYS A 69 -11.30 -0.65 15.56
CA LYS A 69 -10.05 -0.92 16.29
C LYS A 69 -9.12 0.27 16.32
N SER A 70 -9.09 1.05 15.25
CA SER A 70 -8.36 2.31 15.25
C SER A 70 -8.95 3.33 16.23
N ASP A 71 -10.28 3.44 16.34
CA ASP A 71 -10.93 4.32 17.32
C ASP A 71 -10.67 3.87 18.78
N GLU A 72 -10.41 2.57 18.99
CA GLU A 72 -9.98 1.99 20.27
C GLU A 72 -8.48 2.21 20.59
N GLY A 73 -7.74 2.95 19.72
CA GLY A 73 -6.33 3.28 19.94
C GLY A 73 -5.33 2.24 19.44
N TYR A 74 -5.74 1.35 18.53
CA TYR A 74 -4.83 0.37 17.96
C TYR A 74 -4.26 0.82 16.62
N ASP A 75 -3.00 0.53 16.36
CA ASP A 75 -2.42 0.49 15.03
C ASP A 75 -3.04 -0.68 14.26
N VAL A 76 -3.58 -0.40 13.07
CA VAL A 76 -4.26 -1.40 12.25
C VAL A 76 -3.54 -1.56 10.91
N PHE A 77 -3.17 -2.80 10.62
CA PHE A 77 -2.55 -3.21 9.37
C PHE A 77 -3.39 -4.30 8.71
N TYR A 78 -3.23 -4.48 7.40
CA TYR A 78 -3.83 -5.59 6.68
C TYR A 78 -2.76 -6.38 5.94
N GLY A 79 -2.97 -7.68 5.73
CA GLY A 79 -2.14 -8.51 4.86
C GLY A 79 -2.41 -8.15 3.40
N VAL A 80 -1.37 -7.75 2.64
CA VAL A 80 -1.52 -7.34 1.24
C VAL A 80 -1.88 -8.53 0.35
N CYS A 81 -1.25 -9.67 0.58
CA CYS A 81 -1.53 -10.92 -0.10
C CYS A 81 -2.52 -11.78 0.71
N LEU A 82 -3.17 -12.72 0.04
CA LEU A 82 -4.14 -13.62 0.67
C LEU A 82 -3.53 -14.97 1.00
N THR A 83 -4.12 -15.65 1.99
CA THR A 83 -3.73 -16.98 2.47
C THR A 83 -4.81 -18.02 2.18
N ASP A 84 -4.44 -19.31 2.13
CA ASP A 84 -5.39 -20.42 1.99
C ASP A 84 -6.18 -20.69 3.27
N ASN A 85 -5.59 -20.37 4.41
CA ASN A 85 -6.20 -20.61 5.72
C ASN A 85 -6.30 -19.31 6.51
N PRO A 86 -7.28 -19.18 7.41
CA PRO A 86 -7.34 -18.05 8.32
C PRO A 86 -6.10 -18.03 9.22
N MET A 87 -5.50 -16.85 9.39
CA MET A 87 -4.36 -16.71 10.28
C MET A 87 -4.79 -16.91 11.74
N PRO A 88 -4.03 -17.71 12.52
CA PRO A 88 -4.28 -17.87 13.94
C PRO A 88 -4.19 -16.55 14.70
N GLU A 89 -4.86 -16.49 15.84
CA GLU A 89 -4.76 -15.35 16.75
C GLU A 89 -3.29 -15.03 17.10
N LYS A 90 -2.93 -13.75 17.07
CA LYS A 90 -1.57 -13.23 17.35
C LYS A 90 -0.48 -13.68 16.36
N CYS A 91 -0.85 -14.27 15.22
CA CYS A 91 0.08 -14.66 14.16
C CYS A 91 -0.09 -13.80 12.91
N ARG A 92 1.02 -13.44 12.28
CA ARG A 92 1.04 -12.89 10.92
C ARG A 92 1.36 -14.00 9.94
N ALA A 93 0.87 -13.88 8.71
CA ALA A 93 1.27 -14.77 7.63
C ALA A 93 2.79 -14.75 7.46
N LYS A 94 3.35 -15.90 7.16
CA LYS A 94 4.72 -16.09 6.67
C LYS A 94 4.69 -16.25 5.15
N GLN A 95 5.84 -16.21 4.51
CA GLN A 95 5.92 -16.30 3.06
C GLN A 95 5.25 -17.56 2.50
N HIS A 96 5.38 -18.70 3.17
CA HIS A 96 4.79 -19.98 2.72
C HIS A 96 3.26 -20.03 2.88
N ASP A 97 2.66 -19.17 3.71
CA ASP A 97 1.20 -19.10 3.87
C ASP A 97 0.52 -18.34 2.72
N ILE A 98 1.29 -17.57 1.92
CA ILE A 98 0.75 -16.76 0.84
C ILE A 98 0.31 -17.63 -0.32
N ALA A 99 -0.97 -17.48 -0.69
CA ALA A 99 -1.61 -18.23 -1.77
C ALA A 99 -1.98 -17.38 -2.99
N LEU A 100 -2.34 -16.10 -2.78
CA LEU A 100 -2.74 -15.18 -3.85
C LEU A 100 -2.08 -13.82 -3.69
N GLN A 101 -1.66 -13.24 -4.82
CA GLN A 101 -1.14 -11.88 -4.92
C GLN A 101 -1.97 -11.08 -5.92
N SER A 102 -2.51 -9.93 -5.51
CA SER A 102 -3.32 -9.02 -6.34
C SER A 102 -2.60 -7.73 -6.72
N SER A 103 -1.43 -7.48 -6.15
CA SER A 103 -0.59 -6.30 -6.43
C SER A 103 0.86 -6.52 -6.02
N ILE A 104 1.74 -5.67 -6.54
CA ILE A 104 3.04 -5.38 -5.92
C ILE A 104 2.99 -3.99 -5.29
N TRP A 105 3.92 -3.70 -4.39
CA TRP A 105 3.87 -2.47 -3.57
C TRP A 105 5.25 -1.91 -3.27
N ILE A 106 5.24 -0.63 -2.93
CA ILE A 106 6.38 0.12 -2.40
C ILE A 106 5.94 0.76 -1.08
N ASP A 107 6.84 0.77 -0.11
CA ASP A 107 6.72 1.46 1.17
C ASP A 107 7.87 2.45 1.28
N ILE A 108 7.58 3.75 1.37
CA ILE A 108 8.57 4.82 1.48
C ILE A 108 8.23 5.67 2.68
N ASP A 109 9.06 5.60 3.73
CA ASP A 109 8.99 6.53 4.86
C ASP A 109 9.49 7.92 4.45
N VAL A 110 8.95 8.98 5.06
CA VAL A 110 9.43 10.37 4.92
C VAL A 110 9.98 10.88 6.24
N GLN A 111 10.69 12.00 6.19
CA GLN A 111 11.18 12.69 7.39
C GLN A 111 10.02 13.04 8.33
N GLY A 112 10.28 13.09 9.64
CA GLY A 112 9.28 13.36 10.68
C GLY A 112 8.72 12.11 11.37
N GLY A 113 9.02 10.89 10.88
CA GLY A 113 8.74 9.64 11.58
C GLY A 113 9.84 9.23 12.57
N LEU A 114 9.71 8.07 13.21
CA LEU A 114 10.72 7.52 14.14
C LEU A 114 12.10 7.28 13.47
N HIS A 115 12.14 7.18 12.17
CA HIS A 115 13.37 6.96 11.38
C HIS A 115 13.95 8.26 10.77
N SER A 116 13.49 9.43 11.24
CA SER A 116 13.79 10.74 10.68
C SER A 116 15.26 11.19 10.78
N GLY A 117 16.11 10.47 11.51
CA GLY A 117 17.55 10.77 11.59
C GLY A 117 18.39 10.32 10.39
N LYS A 118 17.77 9.74 9.35
CA LYS A 118 18.43 9.25 8.14
C LYS A 118 17.97 10.08 6.94
N ASN A 119 18.67 9.97 5.83
CA ASN A 119 18.39 10.69 4.58
C ASN A 119 17.09 10.19 3.90
N TYR A 120 15.96 10.22 4.60
CA TYR A 120 14.66 9.93 4.02
C TYR A 120 14.13 11.11 3.20
N PRO A 121 13.18 10.88 2.27
CA PRO A 121 12.51 11.95 1.53
C PRO A 121 11.94 13.00 2.48
N GLU A 122 12.10 14.27 2.14
CA GLU A 122 11.61 15.39 2.98
C GLU A 122 10.08 15.51 2.97
N SER A 123 9.42 14.97 1.94
CA SER A 123 7.97 15.10 1.76
C SER A 123 7.35 13.92 1.02
N ILE A 124 6.03 13.79 1.12
CA ILE A 124 5.21 12.86 0.34
C ILE A 124 5.41 13.09 -1.16
N ALA A 125 5.48 14.34 -1.61
CA ALA A 125 5.70 14.66 -3.02
C ALA A 125 7.05 14.17 -3.52
N THR A 126 8.10 14.34 -2.71
CA THR A 126 9.44 13.81 -3.01
C THR A 126 9.42 12.27 -3.06
N ALA A 127 8.76 11.61 -2.11
CA ALA A 127 8.63 10.15 -2.11
C ALA A 127 7.92 9.63 -3.38
N ILE A 128 6.86 10.32 -3.83
CA ILE A 128 6.13 9.97 -5.06
C ILE A 128 7.02 10.13 -6.29
N SER A 129 7.92 11.13 -6.34
CA SER A 129 8.81 11.35 -7.49
C SER A 129 9.82 10.23 -7.73
N PHE A 130 10.05 9.35 -6.76
CA PHE A 130 10.93 8.19 -6.92
C PHE A 130 10.28 6.98 -7.57
N LEU A 131 8.94 6.98 -7.72
CA LEU A 131 8.21 5.89 -8.34
C LEU A 131 8.54 5.84 -9.84
N PRO A 132 8.91 4.66 -10.40
CA PRO A 132 9.40 4.55 -11.78
C PRO A 132 8.30 4.74 -12.83
N PHE A 133 7.07 4.39 -12.49
CA PHE A 133 5.88 4.53 -13.32
C PHE A 133 4.64 4.68 -12.44
N GLN A 134 3.49 4.92 -13.08
CA GLN A 134 2.26 5.30 -12.41
C GLN A 134 1.69 4.17 -11.55
N PRO A 135 1.54 4.30 -10.22
CA PRO A 135 0.86 3.31 -9.40
C PRO A 135 -0.67 3.35 -9.61
N SER A 136 -1.32 2.23 -9.31
CA SER A 136 -2.78 2.10 -9.30
C SER A 136 -3.40 2.92 -8.16
N VAL A 137 -2.77 2.87 -6.98
CA VAL A 137 -3.20 3.60 -5.80
C VAL A 137 -2.01 4.04 -4.96
N ILE A 138 -2.09 5.26 -4.38
CA ILE A 138 -1.14 5.77 -3.40
C ILE A 138 -1.90 6.07 -2.11
N VAL A 139 -1.37 5.55 -1.00
CA VAL A 139 -1.84 5.79 0.35
C VAL A 139 -0.81 6.61 1.09
N ASN A 140 -1.22 7.71 1.72
CA ASN A 140 -0.42 8.38 2.75
C ASN A 140 -0.60 7.60 4.05
N SER A 141 0.46 6.97 4.54
CA SER A 141 0.45 6.16 5.76
C SER A 141 0.54 6.98 7.06
N GLY A 142 0.62 8.31 6.93
CA GLY A 142 0.84 9.26 7.99
C GLY A 142 2.28 9.76 8.09
N TYR A 143 3.25 8.89 7.92
CA TYR A 143 4.69 9.20 7.95
C TYR A 143 5.43 8.69 6.70
N GLY A 144 4.70 8.47 5.60
CA GLY A 144 5.23 7.97 4.35
C GLY A 144 4.14 7.67 3.35
N ILE A 145 4.49 6.93 2.30
CA ILE A 145 3.54 6.46 1.29
C ILE A 145 3.62 4.95 1.11
N HIS A 146 2.45 4.35 0.82
CA HIS A 146 2.37 3.04 0.21
C HIS A 146 1.86 3.20 -1.23
N ALA A 147 2.63 2.77 -2.20
CA ALA A 147 2.22 2.76 -3.61
C ALA A 147 1.94 1.33 -4.06
N TYR A 148 0.78 1.09 -4.67
CA TYR A 148 0.36 -0.23 -5.13
C TYR A 148 0.21 -0.25 -6.64
N TYR A 149 0.69 -1.32 -7.25
CA TYR A 149 0.52 -1.65 -8.67
C TYR A 149 -0.37 -2.88 -8.75
N CYS A 150 -1.68 -2.65 -8.87
CA CYS A 150 -2.70 -3.69 -8.82
C CYS A 150 -2.74 -4.47 -10.14
N PHE A 151 -2.91 -5.78 -10.04
CA PHE A 151 -2.98 -6.67 -11.20
C PHE A 151 -4.39 -6.70 -11.79
N SER A 152 -4.47 -6.78 -13.11
CA SER A 152 -5.73 -7.02 -13.82
C SER A 152 -6.25 -8.44 -13.57
N LYS A 153 -5.37 -9.38 -13.24
CA LYS A 153 -5.68 -10.76 -12.87
C LYS A 153 -4.83 -11.18 -11.68
N THR A 154 -5.49 -11.68 -10.64
CA THR A 154 -4.81 -12.19 -9.43
C THR A 154 -3.86 -13.33 -9.78
N LEU A 155 -2.65 -13.27 -9.23
CA LEU A 155 -1.63 -14.30 -9.38
C LEU A 155 -1.79 -15.36 -8.29
N VAL A 156 -1.90 -16.62 -8.69
CA VAL A 156 -1.83 -17.76 -7.77
C VAL A 156 -0.37 -18.00 -7.42
N ILE A 157 -0.07 -18.03 -6.12
CA ILE A 157 1.27 -18.26 -5.61
C ILE A 157 1.41 -19.73 -5.20
N GLY A 158 2.25 -20.45 -5.92
CA GLY A 158 2.65 -21.82 -5.61
C GLY A 158 4.18 -21.93 -5.41
N GLU A 159 4.67 -23.12 -5.12
CA GLU A 159 6.12 -23.35 -4.94
C GLU A 159 6.92 -22.98 -6.20
N HIS A 160 6.35 -23.24 -7.38
CA HIS A 160 7.02 -23.05 -8.67
C HIS A 160 7.22 -21.58 -9.07
N ASN A 161 6.39 -20.63 -8.58
CA ASN A 161 6.45 -19.23 -9.00
C ASN A 161 6.64 -18.23 -7.84
N ARG A 162 6.72 -18.72 -6.60
CA ARG A 162 6.91 -17.87 -5.40
C ARG A 162 8.17 -17.02 -5.50
N ALA A 163 9.29 -17.64 -5.89
CA ALA A 163 10.56 -16.94 -6.05
C ALA A 163 10.49 -15.83 -7.11
N GLU A 164 9.75 -16.06 -8.19
CA GLU A 164 9.53 -15.06 -9.24
C GLU A 164 8.68 -13.88 -8.73
N ALA A 165 7.59 -14.16 -8.01
CA ALA A 165 6.75 -13.14 -7.40
C ALA A 165 7.53 -12.27 -6.39
N GLU A 166 8.39 -12.86 -5.57
CA GLU A 166 9.30 -12.13 -4.69
C GLU A 166 10.32 -11.30 -5.46
N LEU A 167 10.89 -11.86 -6.52
CA LEU A 167 11.87 -11.19 -7.36
C LEU A 167 11.26 -9.95 -8.04
N ARG A 168 10.00 -10.01 -8.46
CA ARG A 168 9.26 -8.88 -9.04
C ARG A 168 9.20 -7.69 -8.05
N ASN A 169 8.82 -7.95 -6.80
CA ASN A 169 8.85 -6.92 -5.75
C ASN A 169 10.27 -6.39 -5.52
N LYS A 170 11.27 -7.25 -5.48
CA LYS A 170 12.68 -6.86 -5.29
C LYS A 170 13.18 -5.94 -6.39
N LYS A 171 12.87 -6.26 -7.64
CA LYS A 171 13.25 -5.45 -8.80
C LYS A 171 12.60 -4.07 -8.73
N LEU A 172 11.30 -3.98 -8.44
CA LEU A 172 10.60 -2.71 -8.31
C LEU A 172 11.21 -1.83 -7.21
N ILE A 173 11.48 -2.39 -6.04
CA ILE A 173 12.12 -1.66 -4.93
C ILE A 173 13.54 -1.22 -5.29
N SER A 174 14.30 -2.03 -6.02
CA SER A 174 15.66 -1.66 -6.43
C SER A 174 15.68 -0.42 -7.33
N ILE A 175 14.69 -0.28 -8.23
CA ILE A 175 14.53 0.91 -9.07
C ILE A 175 14.23 2.14 -8.21
N VAL A 176 13.27 2.04 -7.29
CA VAL A 176 12.91 3.14 -6.39
C VAL A 176 14.09 3.57 -5.52
N ARG A 177 14.87 2.62 -5.00
CA ARG A 177 16.08 2.90 -4.22
C ARG A 177 17.15 3.59 -5.07
N HIS A 178 17.33 3.17 -6.32
CA HIS A 178 18.23 3.87 -7.24
C HIS A 178 17.76 5.30 -7.48
N ASN A 179 16.48 5.50 -7.81
CA ASN A 179 15.91 6.82 -8.04
C ASN A 179 16.09 7.75 -6.82
N ALA A 180 15.85 7.22 -5.62
CA ALA A 180 16.08 7.95 -4.37
C ALA A 180 17.57 8.24 -4.14
N GLY A 181 18.47 7.28 -4.43
CA GLY A 181 19.91 7.39 -4.27
C GLY A 181 20.52 8.50 -5.10
N VAL A 182 20.01 8.76 -6.32
CA VAL A 182 20.43 9.88 -7.18
C VAL A 182 20.29 11.24 -6.45
N TYR A 183 19.33 11.34 -5.52
CA TYR A 183 19.09 12.54 -4.71
C TYR A 183 19.68 12.44 -3.30
N GLY A 184 20.54 11.45 -3.03
CA GLY A 184 21.13 11.21 -1.71
C GLY A 184 20.13 10.75 -0.66
N THR A 185 18.99 10.20 -1.08
CA THR A 185 17.88 9.80 -0.22
C THR A 185 17.84 8.28 -0.07
N ALA A 186 17.50 7.80 1.12
CA ALA A 186 17.36 6.39 1.42
C ALA A 186 15.89 5.92 1.35
N VAL A 187 15.68 4.70 0.89
CA VAL A 187 14.39 3.99 0.93
C VAL A 187 14.63 2.57 1.45
N ASP A 188 13.78 2.12 2.37
CA ASP A 188 13.88 0.81 2.97
C ASP A 188 13.60 -0.30 1.94
N SER A 189 14.26 -1.45 2.11
CA SER A 189 14.10 -2.61 1.22
C SER A 189 13.10 -3.61 1.79
N VAL A 190 11.81 -3.29 1.72
CA VAL A 190 10.76 -4.20 2.22
C VAL A 190 10.00 -4.83 1.07
N GLN A 191 10.14 -6.14 0.90
CA GLN A 191 9.76 -6.82 -0.34
C GLN A 191 9.15 -8.21 -0.15
N ASP A 192 8.94 -8.64 1.10
CA ASP A 192 8.41 -9.99 1.37
C ASP A 192 6.91 -10.09 1.06
N LEU A 193 6.46 -11.22 0.50
CA LEU A 193 5.06 -11.44 0.14
C LEU A 193 4.10 -11.44 1.34
N SER A 194 4.62 -11.70 2.54
CA SER A 194 3.85 -11.70 3.79
C SER A 194 3.69 -10.31 4.41
N ARG A 195 4.00 -9.27 3.63
CA ARG A 195 3.94 -7.88 4.12
C ARG A 195 2.55 -7.50 4.60
N ILE A 196 2.54 -6.81 5.73
CA ILE A 196 1.37 -6.08 6.21
C ILE A 196 1.58 -4.60 5.97
N MET A 197 0.54 -3.91 5.56
CA MET A 197 0.54 -2.48 5.28
C MET A 197 -0.53 -1.78 6.11
N ARG A 198 -0.30 -0.52 6.46
CA ARG A 198 -1.25 0.24 7.26
C ARG A 198 -2.57 0.42 6.51
N MET A 199 -3.67 0.19 7.21
CA MET A 199 -5.01 0.22 6.62
C MET A 199 -5.48 1.67 6.42
N PRO A 200 -5.90 2.09 5.20
CA PRO A 200 -6.56 3.38 5.00
C PRO A 200 -7.82 3.54 5.85
N GLY A 201 -8.13 4.78 6.23
CA GLY A 201 -9.25 5.08 7.13
C GLY A 201 -8.92 4.91 8.62
N THR A 202 -7.70 4.48 8.96
CA THR A 202 -7.25 4.28 10.35
C THR A 202 -6.18 5.30 10.76
N PHE A 203 -6.04 5.56 12.05
CA PHE A 203 -5.01 6.43 12.58
C PHE A 203 -3.67 5.69 12.70
N ASN A 204 -2.57 6.45 12.57
CA ASN A 204 -1.22 5.96 12.79
C ASN A 204 -0.74 6.39 14.18
N TYR A 205 -0.70 5.46 15.13
CA TYR A 205 -0.29 5.69 16.50
C TYR A 205 1.21 5.52 16.75
N LYS A 206 2.02 5.37 15.70
CA LYS A 206 3.47 5.10 15.79
C LYS A 206 4.22 6.12 16.68
N LEU A 207 3.76 7.39 16.74
CA LEU A 207 4.33 8.46 17.59
C LEU A 207 3.44 8.81 18.80
N GLY A 208 2.56 7.91 19.21
CA GLY A 208 1.66 8.11 20.35
C GLY A 208 0.34 8.79 19.99
N PHE A 209 -0.45 9.10 21.01
CA PHE A 209 -1.83 9.60 20.86
C PHE A 209 -1.93 11.09 20.54
N ASP A 210 -0.90 11.88 20.84
CA ASP A 210 -0.92 13.34 20.65
C ASP A 210 -0.70 13.77 19.18
N ASN A 211 -0.18 12.89 18.35
CA ASN A 211 0.09 13.17 16.94
C ASN A 211 -0.19 11.94 16.08
N GLN A 212 -1.48 11.67 15.85
CA GLN A 212 -1.97 10.51 15.13
C GLN A 212 -2.49 10.90 13.73
N PRO A 213 -1.65 10.95 12.71
CA PRO A 213 -2.10 11.23 11.36
C PRO A 213 -3.04 10.12 10.86
N LEU A 214 -4.06 10.53 10.10
CA LEU A 214 -4.96 9.59 9.46
C LEU A 214 -4.31 9.00 8.21
N CYS A 215 -4.27 7.67 8.12
CA CYS A 215 -3.88 6.96 6.92
C CYS A 215 -4.97 7.12 5.85
N ARG A 216 -4.61 7.66 4.67
CA ARG A 216 -5.58 8.03 3.61
C ARG A 216 -5.11 7.63 2.24
N VAL A 217 -6.04 7.29 1.38
CA VAL A 217 -5.79 7.22 -0.07
C VAL A 217 -5.67 8.65 -0.60
N ILE A 218 -4.53 8.99 -1.17
CA ILE A 218 -4.25 10.32 -1.73
C ILE A 218 -4.27 10.33 -3.25
N GLN A 219 -4.19 9.17 -3.87
CA GLN A 219 -4.32 9.00 -5.31
C GLN A 219 -4.90 7.62 -5.61
N SER A 220 -5.85 7.56 -6.52
CA SER A 220 -6.35 6.31 -7.07
C SER A 220 -6.61 6.49 -8.56
N ARG A 221 -6.21 5.52 -9.36
CA ARG A 221 -6.42 5.48 -10.80
C ARG A 221 -6.95 4.10 -11.17
N GLN A 222 -7.82 4.03 -12.17
CA GLN A 222 -8.33 2.75 -12.68
C GLN A 222 -7.31 2.08 -13.61
N THR A 223 -6.06 2.01 -13.16
CA THR A 223 -4.98 1.35 -13.89
C THR A 223 -4.71 0.02 -13.23
N PHE A 224 -4.95 -1.07 -13.96
CA PHE A 224 -4.62 -2.42 -13.54
C PHE A 224 -3.63 -3.00 -14.54
N TYR A 225 -2.58 -3.60 -14.03
CA TYR A 225 -1.47 -4.10 -14.83
C TYR A 225 -1.66 -5.58 -15.16
N ASN A 226 -1.47 -5.93 -16.43
CA ASN A 226 -1.14 -7.30 -16.78
C ASN A 226 0.27 -7.60 -16.24
N ILE A 227 0.52 -8.82 -15.77
CA ILE A 227 1.81 -9.20 -15.16
C ILE A 227 2.95 -9.06 -16.16
N ASP A 228 2.75 -9.51 -17.42
CA ASP A 228 3.79 -9.41 -18.45
C ASP A 228 4.10 -7.95 -18.81
N GLU A 229 3.07 -7.08 -18.86
CA GLU A 229 3.24 -5.64 -19.08
C GLU A 229 4.03 -5.01 -17.92
N LEU A 230 3.68 -5.36 -16.70
CA LEU A 230 4.35 -4.87 -15.50
C LEU A 230 5.82 -5.32 -15.44
N ASP A 231 6.10 -6.57 -15.77
CA ASP A 231 7.46 -7.10 -15.85
C ASP A 231 8.28 -6.36 -16.92
N ASN A 232 7.68 -6.07 -18.09
CA ASN A 232 8.33 -5.26 -19.13
C ASN A 232 8.63 -3.83 -18.67
N LEU A 233 7.72 -3.18 -17.95
CA LEU A 233 7.95 -1.85 -17.37
C LEU A 233 9.10 -1.86 -16.35
N ILE A 234 9.14 -2.87 -15.48
CA ILE A 234 10.20 -3.06 -14.49
C ILE A 234 11.54 -3.28 -15.21
N GLU A 235 11.62 -4.20 -16.16
CA GLU A 235 12.86 -4.51 -16.89
C GLU A 235 13.37 -3.29 -17.69
N ASN A 236 12.49 -2.56 -18.35
CA ASN A 236 12.86 -1.33 -19.06
C ASN A 236 13.37 -0.26 -18.10
N SER A 237 12.76 -0.13 -16.93
CA SER A 237 13.23 0.80 -15.90
C SER A 237 14.61 0.42 -15.38
N ILE A 238 14.90 -0.88 -15.19
CA ILE A 238 16.23 -1.37 -14.78
C ILE A 238 17.29 -1.10 -15.86
N LYS A 239 16.97 -1.35 -17.14
CA LYS A 239 17.92 -1.09 -18.25
C LYS A 239 18.31 0.38 -18.38
N ASN A 240 17.43 1.28 -17.95
CA ASN A 240 17.67 2.73 -17.96
C ASN A 240 18.45 3.22 -16.75
N ILE A 241 18.75 2.36 -15.77
CA ILE A 241 19.65 2.68 -14.66
C ILE A 241 21.07 2.70 -15.21
N PRO A 242 21.80 3.83 -15.15
CA PRO A 242 23.20 3.88 -15.56
C PRO A 242 24.01 2.85 -14.75
N VAL A 243 24.77 2.01 -15.43
CA VAL A 243 25.78 1.17 -14.76
C VAL A 243 26.77 2.13 -14.11
N GLU A 244 26.84 2.14 -12.77
CA GLU A 244 27.70 3.05 -12.02
C GLU A 244 29.17 2.88 -12.47
N THR A 245 29.64 3.84 -13.29
CA THR A 245 31.02 4.31 -13.20
C THR A 245 31.00 5.32 -12.05
N GLU A 246 31.75 5.07 -11.00
CA GLU A 246 31.97 5.84 -9.76
C GLU A 246 31.34 7.25 -9.76
N CYS A 247 30.14 7.39 -9.17
CA CYS A 247 29.47 8.68 -9.11
C CYS A 247 30.06 9.57 -8.03
N HIS A 248 30.80 10.55 -8.43
CA HIS A 248 31.03 11.78 -7.66
C HIS A 248 29.65 12.45 -7.42
N SER A 249 29.28 12.64 -6.16
CA SER A 249 28.08 13.34 -5.72
C SER A 249 27.99 14.75 -6.34
N LYS A 250 27.28 14.86 -7.47
CA LYS A 250 26.82 16.16 -7.94
C LYS A 250 25.54 16.49 -7.19
N ASN A 251 25.46 17.68 -6.59
CA ASN A 251 24.26 18.27 -6.01
C ASN A 251 23.17 18.42 -7.09
N LEU A 252 22.46 17.33 -7.39
CA LEU A 252 21.27 17.36 -8.25
C LEU A 252 20.11 17.94 -7.43
N LYS A 253 19.53 19.02 -7.95
CA LYS A 253 18.30 19.59 -7.35
C LYS A 253 17.18 18.60 -7.51
N LEU A 254 16.43 18.35 -6.43
CA LEU A 254 15.18 17.57 -6.46
C LEU A 254 14.23 18.13 -7.54
N PRO A 255 13.50 17.25 -8.25
CA PRO A 255 12.51 17.70 -9.23
C PRO A 255 11.49 18.63 -8.57
N SER A 256 11.18 19.74 -9.25
CA SER A 256 10.22 20.69 -8.72
C SER A 256 8.84 20.01 -8.62
N THR A 257 8.18 20.16 -7.49
CA THR A 257 6.87 19.58 -7.17
C THR A 257 5.72 20.12 -8.03
N LYS A 258 6.01 21.01 -9.00
CA LYS A 258 4.99 21.71 -9.82
C LYS A 258 4.08 20.80 -10.64
N HIS A 259 4.42 19.53 -10.81
CA HIS A 259 3.63 18.60 -11.62
C HIS A 259 2.86 17.54 -10.81
N ILE A 260 3.05 17.49 -9.48
CA ILE A 260 2.31 16.55 -8.62
C ILE A 260 1.07 17.29 -8.10
N ARG A 261 -0.04 17.20 -8.83
CA ARG A 261 -1.35 17.64 -8.32
C ARG A 261 -1.91 16.54 -7.42
N LEU A 262 -1.75 16.71 -6.12
CA LEU A 262 -2.57 15.99 -5.15
C LEU A 262 -3.99 16.55 -5.26
N ASN A 263 -4.96 15.69 -5.58
CA ASN A 263 -6.37 16.09 -5.59
C ASN A 263 -6.93 15.93 -4.17
N PRO A 264 -7.30 17.02 -3.49
CA PRO A 264 -7.84 16.98 -2.13
C PRO A 264 -9.21 16.27 -2.05
N ASN A 265 -9.90 16.07 -3.18
CA ASN A 265 -11.26 15.52 -3.26
C ASN A 265 -11.31 14.11 -3.89
N ILE A 266 -10.28 13.29 -3.70
CA ILE A 266 -10.19 11.95 -4.30
C ILE A 266 -11.37 11.04 -3.89
N PHE A 267 -11.95 11.29 -2.73
CA PHE A 267 -13.17 10.65 -2.27
C PHE A 267 -14.23 11.71 -1.94
N ASP A 268 -14.88 12.25 -2.97
CA ASP A 268 -16.11 12.99 -2.77
C ASP A 268 -17.19 11.99 -2.37
N CYS A 269 -17.65 12.10 -1.11
CA CYS A 269 -18.59 11.16 -0.50
C CYS A 269 -19.96 11.14 -1.19
N ASP A 270 -20.25 12.11 -2.05
CA ASP A 270 -21.54 12.23 -2.74
C ASP A 270 -21.61 11.44 -4.05
N ASN A 271 -20.47 10.90 -4.54
CA ASN A 271 -20.44 10.13 -5.78
C ASN A 271 -20.45 8.61 -5.49
N ILE A 272 -21.53 8.17 -4.85
CA ILE A 272 -21.76 6.78 -4.34
C ILE A 272 -21.94 5.74 -5.46
N ALA A 273 -21.96 6.14 -6.72
CA ALA A 273 -22.16 5.24 -7.86
C ALA A 273 -20.87 4.58 -8.36
N GLY A 274 -19.95 4.19 -7.46
CA GLY A 274 -18.83 3.29 -7.80
C GLY A 274 -17.83 3.83 -8.81
N ARG A 275 -17.77 5.15 -9.04
CA ARG A 275 -16.80 5.77 -9.93
C ARG A 275 -15.73 6.48 -9.13
N MET A 276 -14.55 5.87 -9.05
CA MET A 276 -13.34 6.61 -8.78
C MET A 276 -13.16 7.65 -9.88
N LEU A 277 -13.09 8.93 -9.52
CA LEU A 277 -12.90 9.99 -10.50
C LEU A 277 -11.56 9.82 -11.21
N LEU A 278 -11.63 9.56 -12.51
CA LEU A 278 -10.47 9.65 -13.40
C LEU A 278 -10.02 11.11 -13.44
N VAL A 279 -8.83 11.39 -12.97
CA VAL A 279 -8.17 12.66 -13.26
C VAL A 279 -7.71 12.56 -14.72
N LYS A 280 -8.47 13.15 -15.62
CA LYS A 280 -7.99 13.43 -16.98
C LYS A 280 -6.91 14.50 -16.91
N ASN A 281 -5.78 14.24 -17.55
CA ASN A 281 -4.76 15.26 -17.82
C ASN A 281 -5.34 16.39 -18.67
#